data_984c154847f6028475d456e6002a4943
#
_entry.id   984c154847f6028475d456e6002a4943
#
_cell.length_a   1.000
_cell.length_b   1.000
_cell.length_c   1.000
_cell.angle_alpha   90.00
_cell.angle_beta   90.00
_cell.angle_gamma   90.00
#
_symmetry.space_group_name_H-M   'P 1'
#
loop_
_entity.id
_entity.type
_entity.pdbx_description
1 polymer ?
#
loop_
_entity_poly.entity_id
_entity_poly.type
_entity_poly.pdbx_seq_one_letter_code
_entity_poly.pdbx_strand_id
1 'polypeptide(L)'
;PLGGVMMGTRTGDLDPAIIPYLMEHTEDFNKPEDISRILNRESGLLGVSESSSDMRDIHTAMHNGDEKAKLAYDIFIDRLQKYIGQYLAVLNGADAIIFTAGIGENAVNVRSSIINGISWFGCKVDPEKNVFGVVGDISTDDSRVKVLVIPTDEELVIARDVERFKNQ
;
A
#
# COMPACT_ATOMS: atom_id res chain seq x y z
N PRO A 1 -3.64 -14.05 -1.44
CA PRO A 1 -3.21 -13.65 -2.80
C PRO A 1 -1.93 -12.84 -2.73
N LEU A 2 -1.12 -12.96 -3.79
CA LEU A 2 0.14 -12.23 -3.94
C LEU A 2 -0.01 -10.99 -4.82
N GLY A 3 -0.93 -11.02 -5.78
CA GLY A 3 -1.15 -9.92 -6.71
C GLY A 3 -1.60 -8.63 -6.03
N GLY A 4 -1.33 -7.50 -6.68
CA GLY A 4 -1.66 -6.18 -6.18
C GLY A 4 -0.43 -5.35 -5.80
N VAL A 5 -0.62 -4.41 -4.88
CA VAL A 5 0.45 -3.58 -4.34
C VAL A 5 1.41 -4.43 -3.50
N MET A 6 2.71 -4.15 -3.59
CA MET A 6 3.66 -4.77 -2.67
C MET A 6 3.27 -4.49 -1.21
N MET A 7 3.51 -5.47 -0.35
CA MET A 7 3.18 -5.39 1.07
C MET A 7 4.46 -5.40 1.92
N GLY A 8 4.33 -5.50 3.21
CA GLY A 8 5.50 -5.57 4.10
C GLY A 8 6.47 -6.68 3.74
N THR A 9 5.95 -7.91 3.47
CA THR A 9 6.75 -9.10 3.14
C THR A 9 6.35 -9.79 1.84
N ARG A 10 5.24 -9.40 1.21
CA ARG A 10 4.73 -10.01 -0.04
C ARG A 10 5.09 -9.16 -1.25
N THR A 11 5.37 -9.83 -2.38
CA THR A 11 5.84 -9.17 -3.61
C THR A 11 4.87 -8.14 -4.17
N GLY A 12 3.55 -8.38 -4.10
CA GLY A 12 2.61 -7.74 -5.01
C GLY A 12 2.73 -8.31 -6.43
N ASP A 13 2.34 -7.52 -7.42
CA ASP A 13 2.43 -7.92 -8.83
C ASP A 13 3.86 -8.19 -9.27
N LEU A 14 4.01 -9.31 -9.95
CA LEU A 14 5.28 -9.81 -10.47
C LEU A 14 5.05 -10.35 -11.89
N ASP A 15 6.03 -10.17 -12.78
CA ASP A 15 6.04 -10.87 -14.07
C ASP A 15 6.17 -12.38 -13.81
N PRO A 16 5.21 -13.21 -14.26
CA PRO A 16 5.24 -14.65 -14.03
C PRO A 16 6.49 -15.33 -14.63
N ALA A 17 7.12 -14.75 -15.65
CA ALA A 17 8.34 -15.29 -16.27
C ALA A 17 9.58 -15.23 -15.34
N ILE A 18 9.53 -14.39 -14.30
CA ILE A 18 10.61 -14.30 -13.30
C ILE A 18 10.75 -15.64 -12.54
N ILE A 19 9.64 -16.33 -12.27
CA ILE A 19 9.66 -17.57 -11.49
C ILE A 19 10.49 -18.67 -12.18
N PRO A 20 10.18 -19.10 -13.42
CA PRO A 20 11.01 -20.10 -14.09
C PRO A 20 12.45 -19.61 -14.31
N TYR A 21 12.66 -18.34 -14.59
CA TYR A 21 14.01 -17.78 -14.72
C TYR A 21 14.84 -17.97 -13.43
N LEU A 22 14.26 -17.64 -12.27
CA LEU A 22 14.95 -17.80 -11.00
C LEU A 22 15.20 -19.28 -10.66
N MET A 23 14.27 -20.18 -10.98
CA MET A 23 14.42 -21.62 -10.79
C MET A 23 15.61 -22.20 -11.59
N GLU A 24 15.90 -21.61 -12.75
CA GLU A 24 17.02 -22.03 -13.60
C GLU A 24 18.36 -21.43 -13.16
N HIS A 25 18.37 -20.30 -12.47
CA HIS A 25 19.57 -19.50 -12.23
C HIS A 25 19.96 -19.35 -10.76
N THR A 26 19.13 -19.82 -9.81
CA THR A 26 19.43 -19.72 -8.37
C THR A 26 19.07 -21.03 -7.66
N GLU A 27 19.81 -21.34 -6.60
CA GLU A 27 19.52 -22.52 -5.76
C GLU A 27 18.37 -22.27 -4.78
N ASP A 28 18.02 -21.02 -4.52
CA ASP A 28 17.00 -20.63 -3.53
C ASP A 28 15.55 -20.85 -4.03
N PHE A 29 15.37 -21.13 -5.33
CA PHE A 29 14.05 -21.31 -5.97
C PHE A 29 13.84 -22.73 -6.49
N ASN A 30 14.39 -23.76 -5.82
CA ASN A 30 14.36 -25.13 -6.33
C ASN A 30 13.05 -25.89 -6.08
N LYS A 31 12.22 -25.43 -5.15
CA LYS A 31 10.97 -26.11 -4.76
C LYS A 31 9.81 -25.13 -4.67
N PRO A 32 8.56 -25.58 -4.87
CA PRO A 32 7.37 -24.76 -4.70
C PRO A 32 7.27 -24.09 -3.32
N GLU A 33 7.75 -24.77 -2.26
CA GLU A 33 7.76 -24.25 -0.90
C GLU A 33 8.70 -23.05 -0.75
N ASP A 34 9.87 -23.10 -1.39
CA ASP A 34 10.86 -22.00 -1.39
C ASP A 34 10.29 -20.78 -2.12
N ILE A 35 9.70 -21.00 -3.30
CA ILE A 35 9.02 -19.95 -4.06
C ILE A 35 7.92 -19.33 -3.20
N SER A 36 7.07 -20.15 -2.59
CA SER A 36 5.99 -19.67 -1.73
C SER A 36 6.51 -18.88 -0.53
N ARG A 37 7.58 -19.34 0.12
CA ARG A 37 8.22 -18.66 1.24
C ARG A 37 8.76 -17.28 0.84
N ILE A 38 9.55 -17.23 -0.22
CA ILE A 38 10.19 -16.00 -0.69
C ILE A 38 9.14 -14.97 -1.10
N LEU A 39 8.16 -15.36 -1.92
CA LEU A 39 7.16 -14.43 -2.43
C LEU A 39 6.20 -13.92 -1.35
N ASN A 40 5.95 -14.69 -0.29
CA ASN A 40 5.01 -14.32 0.78
C ASN A 40 5.68 -13.70 2.00
N ARG A 41 6.94 -14.02 2.31
CA ARG A 41 7.55 -13.70 3.61
C ARG A 41 8.87 -12.95 3.54
N GLU A 42 9.54 -12.95 2.39
CA GLU A 42 10.90 -12.42 2.24
C GLU A 42 11.01 -11.38 1.12
N SER A 43 9.87 -10.97 0.57
CA SER A 43 9.75 -9.96 -0.49
C SER A 43 9.18 -8.65 0.06
N GLY A 44 8.55 -7.88 -0.78
CA GLY A 44 7.88 -6.63 -0.40
C GLY A 44 8.85 -5.56 0.11
N LEU A 45 8.40 -4.76 1.07
CA LEU A 45 9.24 -3.73 1.69
C LEU A 45 10.50 -4.34 2.30
N LEU A 46 10.37 -5.48 3.00
CA LEU A 46 11.49 -6.20 3.59
C LEU A 46 12.52 -6.62 2.55
N GLY A 47 12.08 -7.26 1.46
CA GLY A 47 12.97 -7.78 0.43
C GLY A 47 13.71 -6.67 -0.34
N VAL A 48 13.05 -5.54 -0.60
CA VAL A 48 13.69 -4.42 -1.31
C VAL A 48 14.59 -3.60 -0.40
N SER A 49 14.15 -3.31 0.84
CA SER A 49 14.95 -2.54 1.78
C SER A 49 16.06 -3.34 2.46
N GLU A 50 15.93 -4.67 2.49
CA GLU A 50 16.81 -5.58 3.25
C GLU A 50 16.88 -5.26 4.76
N SER A 51 15.94 -4.48 5.27
CA SER A 51 15.98 -4.00 6.67
C SER A 51 14.68 -4.19 7.43
N SER A 52 13.52 -3.78 6.90
CA SER A 52 12.25 -3.87 7.62
C SER A 52 11.06 -4.06 6.68
N SER A 53 10.01 -4.71 7.23
CA SER A 53 8.68 -4.79 6.61
C SER A 53 7.74 -3.66 7.07
N ASP A 54 8.15 -2.84 8.04
CA ASP A 54 7.36 -1.77 8.62
C ASP A 54 7.63 -0.44 7.91
N MET A 55 6.58 0.18 7.40
CA MET A 55 6.68 1.47 6.68
C MET A 55 7.26 2.59 7.56
N ARG A 56 7.12 2.53 8.87
CA ARG A 56 7.67 3.53 9.81
C ARG A 56 9.19 3.45 9.87
N ASP A 57 9.72 2.22 9.90
CA ASP A 57 11.16 1.97 9.88
C ASP A 57 11.75 2.34 8.52
N ILE A 58 11.07 1.95 7.42
CA ILE A 58 11.45 2.33 6.05
C ILE A 58 11.55 3.85 5.92
N HIS A 59 10.54 4.57 6.40
CA HIS A 59 10.54 6.04 6.34
C HIS A 59 11.68 6.64 7.16
N THR A 60 11.95 6.11 8.35
CA THR A 60 13.05 6.55 9.21
C THR A 60 14.41 6.28 8.56
N ALA A 61 14.63 5.06 8.04
CA ALA A 61 15.87 4.69 7.36
C ALA A 61 16.13 5.56 6.11
N MET A 62 15.10 5.80 5.30
CA MET A 62 15.18 6.69 4.13
C MET A 62 15.65 8.10 4.51
N HIS A 63 15.12 8.69 5.60
CA HIS A 63 15.52 10.01 6.09
C HIS A 63 16.96 10.03 6.63
N ASN A 64 17.46 8.88 7.07
CA ASN A 64 18.86 8.71 7.48
C ASN A 64 19.80 8.40 6.29
N GLY A 65 19.31 8.44 5.06
CA GLY A 65 20.12 8.27 3.85
C GLY A 65 20.24 6.83 3.37
N ASP A 66 19.39 5.92 3.83
CA ASP A 66 19.36 4.53 3.32
C ASP A 66 18.69 4.48 1.94
N GLU A 67 19.49 4.22 0.90
CA GLU A 67 19.03 4.18 -0.49
C GLU A 67 18.13 2.97 -0.78
N LYS A 68 18.29 1.84 -0.09
CA LYS A 68 17.42 0.67 -0.26
C LYS A 68 16.04 0.92 0.36
N ALA A 69 16.02 1.54 1.54
CA ALA A 69 14.76 1.97 2.16
C ALA A 69 14.04 3.00 1.28
N LYS A 70 14.78 3.95 0.69
CA LYS A 70 14.23 4.90 -0.27
C LYS A 70 13.63 4.20 -1.48
N LEU A 71 14.34 3.25 -2.06
CA LEU A 71 13.86 2.47 -3.20
C LEU A 71 12.57 1.70 -2.85
N ALA A 72 12.53 1.06 -1.68
CA ALA A 72 11.34 0.35 -1.20
C ALA A 72 10.13 1.28 -1.06
N TYR A 73 10.35 2.46 -0.49
CA TYR A 73 9.32 3.50 -0.36
C TYR A 73 8.82 3.96 -1.74
N ASP A 74 9.74 4.30 -2.64
CA ASP A 74 9.41 4.82 -3.98
C ASP A 74 8.61 3.79 -4.80
N ILE A 75 8.99 2.50 -4.76
CA ILE A 75 8.25 1.41 -5.41
C ILE A 75 6.84 1.29 -4.83
N PHE A 76 6.69 1.38 -3.51
CA PHE A 76 5.38 1.31 -2.85
C PHE A 76 4.46 2.45 -3.31
N ILE A 77 4.96 3.68 -3.34
CA ILE A 77 4.22 4.86 -3.79
C ILE A 77 3.85 4.73 -5.28
N ASP A 78 4.82 4.39 -6.15
CA ASP A 78 4.59 4.22 -7.59
C ASP A 78 3.49 3.17 -7.87
N ARG A 79 3.52 2.04 -7.17
CA ARG A 79 2.50 1.00 -7.33
C ARG A 79 1.11 1.48 -6.94
N LEU A 80 0.99 2.19 -5.81
CA LEU A 80 -0.30 2.75 -5.38
C LEU A 80 -0.84 3.79 -6.38
N GLN A 81 0.02 4.67 -6.89
CA GLN A 81 -0.38 5.64 -7.91
C GLN A 81 -0.86 4.96 -9.19
N LYS A 82 -0.19 3.89 -9.65
CA LYS A 82 -0.60 3.09 -10.80
C LYS A 82 -1.95 2.43 -10.60
N TYR A 83 -2.18 1.82 -9.42
CA TYR A 83 -3.48 1.21 -9.10
C TYR A 83 -4.60 2.24 -9.03
N ILE A 84 -4.37 3.38 -8.39
CA ILE A 84 -5.35 4.46 -8.38
C ILE A 84 -5.65 4.92 -9.80
N GLY A 85 -4.62 5.14 -10.63
CA GLY A 85 -4.80 5.53 -12.03
C GLY A 85 -5.61 4.52 -12.86
N GLN A 86 -5.38 3.22 -12.67
CA GLN A 86 -6.16 2.16 -13.30
C GLN A 86 -7.65 2.23 -12.90
N TYR A 87 -7.94 2.36 -11.61
CA TYR A 87 -9.32 2.47 -11.13
C TYR A 87 -9.99 3.78 -11.56
N LEU A 88 -9.27 4.89 -11.60
CA LEU A 88 -9.78 6.15 -12.13
C LEU A 88 -10.21 6.01 -13.59
N ALA A 89 -9.44 5.27 -14.40
CA ALA A 89 -9.80 4.99 -15.79
C ALA A 89 -11.05 4.10 -15.90
N VAL A 90 -11.15 3.03 -15.11
CA VAL A 90 -12.29 2.11 -15.12
C VAL A 90 -13.57 2.78 -14.65
N LEU A 91 -13.50 3.63 -13.63
CA LEU A 91 -14.62 4.37 -13.03
C LEU A 91 -15.01 5.61 -13.85
N ASN A 92 -14.21 5.98 -14.85
CA ASN A 92 -14.35 7.24 -15.59
C ASN A 92 -14.28 8.46 -14.65
N GLY A 93 -13.42 8.40 -13.64
CA GLY A 93 -13.25 9.41 -12.60
C GLY A 93 -13.58 8.88 -11.20
N ALA A 94 -13.43 9.73 -10.20
CA ALA A 94 -13.85 9.45 -8.83
C ALA A 94 -14.24 10.74 -8.12
N ASP A 95 -15.17 10.65 -7.18
CA ASP A 95 -15.54 11.74 -6.29
C ASP A 95 -14.64 11.81 -5.06
N ALA A 96 -14.08 10.66 -4.66
CA ALA A 96 -13.21 10.57 -3.50
C ALA A 96 -12.16 9.47 -3.64
N ILE A 97 -11.00 9.70 -3.00
CA ILE A 97 -9.97 8.70 -2.71
C ILE A 97 -9.99 8.46 -1.20
N ILE A 98 -10.14 7.21 -0.77
CA ILE A 98 -10.25 6.84 0.63
C ILE A 98 -9.00 6.08 1.05
N PHE A 99 -8.30 6.57 2.06
CA PHE A 99 -7.23 5.88 2.77
C PHE A 99 -7.79 5.16 3.98
N THR A 100 -7.40 3.89 4.13
CA THR A 100 -7.88 3.01 5.18
C THR A 100 -6.81 1.99 5.56
N ALA A 101 -7.07 1.19 6.58
CA ALA A 101 -6.14 0.22 7.15
C ALA A 101 -4.80 0.83 7.65
N GLY A 102 -3.93 0.00 8.23
CA GLY A 102 -2.79 0.46 9.01
C GLY A 102 -1.92 1.55 8.37
N ILE A 103 -1.46 1.34 7.13
CA ILE A 103 -0.62 2.34 6.43
C ILE A 103 -1.47 3.55 5.99
N GLY A 104 -2.66 3.31 5.41
CA GLY A 104 -3.51 4.39 4.93
C GLY A 104 -3.96 5.33 6.05
N GLU A 105 -4.31 4.79 7.22
CA GLU A 105 -4.76 5.57 8.37
C GLU A 105 -3.62 6.31 9.08
N ASN A 106 -2.43 5.72 9.15
CA ASN A 106 -1.38 6.21 10.04
C ASN A 106 -0.19 6.88 9.33
N ALA A 107 0.07 6.57 8.05
CA ALA A 107 1.24 7.05 7.34
C ALA A 107 0.97 8.37 6.60
N VAL A 108 1.08 9.49 7.31
CA VAL A 108 0.88 10.85 6.78
C VAL A 108 1.67 11.11 5.49
N ASN A 109 2.95 10.70 5.49
CA ASN A 109 3.86 10.92 4.36
C ASN A 109 3.47 10.09 3.14
N VAL A 110 3.00 8.85 3.35
CA VAL A 110 2.52 7.98 2.26
C VAL A 110 1.31 8.61 1.58
N ARG A 111 0.32 9.09 2.35
CA ARG A 111 -0.85 9.80 1.80
C ARG A 111 -0.44 11.01 0.96
N SER A 112 0.45 11.85 1.52
CA SER A 112 0.97 13.03 0.80
C SER A 112 1.69 12.65 -0.49
N SER A 113 2.60 11.67 -0.45
CA SER A 113 3.36 11.24 -1.63
C SER A 113 2.47 10.69 -2.73
N ILE A 114 1.47 9.87 -2.37
CA ILE A 114 0.53 9.33 -3.33
C ILE A 114 -0.26 10.45 -4.01
N ILE A 115 -0.90 11.33 -3.23
CA ILE A 115 -1.77 12.37 -3.76
C ILE A 115 -0.99 13.40 -4.57
N ASN A 116 0.23 13.76 -4.15
CA ASN A 116 1.07 14.69 -4.91
C ASN A 116 1.41 14.16 -6.31
N GLY A 117 1.69 12.86 -6.45
CA GLY A 117 2.02 12.26 -7.74
C GLY A 117 0.83 12.11 -8.70
N ILE A 118 -0.41 12.20 -8.20
CA ILE A 118 -1.65 12.16 -9.00
C ILE A 118 -2.46 13.47 -8.93
N SER A 119 -1.85 14.55 -8.48
CA SER A 119 -2.52 15.85 -8.28
C SER A 119 -3.15 16.42 -9.56
N TRP A 120 -2.64 16.05 -10.73
CA TRP A 120 -3.21 16.37 -12.03
C TRP A 120 -4.67 15.93 -12.19
N PHE A 121 -5.08 14.90 -11.44
CA PHE A 121 -6.47 14.41 -11.42
C PHE A 121 -7.41 15.34 -10.65
N GLY A 122 -6.87 16.28 -9.88
CA GLY A 122 -7.63 17.29 -9.13
C GLY A 122 -7.85 16.94 -7.66
N CYS A 123 -7.10 15.97 -7.13
CA CYS A 123 -7.03 15.71 -5.70
C CYS A 123 -5.85 16.48 -5.08
N LYS A 124 -6.08 17.08 -3.92
CA LYS A 124 -5.07 17.82 -3.16
C LYS A 124 -5.25 17.57 -1.67
N VAL A 125 -4.14 17.31 -0.99
CA VAL A 125 -4.12 17.15 0.48
C VAL A 125 -3.73 18.45 1.15
N ASP A 126 -4.47 18.80 2.19
CA ASP A 126 -4.17 19.88 3.09
C ASP A 126 -3.16 19.40 4.14
N PRO A 127 -1.93 19.97 4.19
CA PRO A 127 -0.92 19.56 5.16
C PRO A 127 -1.36 19.75 6.63
N GLU A 128 -2.21 20.72 6.91
CA GLU A 128 -2.70 20.99 8.28
C GLU A 128 -3.75 19.96 8.72
N LYS A 129 -4.54 19.44 7.78
CA LYS A 129 -5.53 18.40 8.04
C LYS A 129 -4.90 16.98 8.00
N ASN A 130 -3.84 16.79 7.20
CA ASN A 130 -3.21 15.48 7.02
C ASN A 130 -2.21 15.17 8.15
N VAL A 131 -2.71 14.84 9.31
CA VAL A 131 -1.94 14.55 10.51
C VAL A 131 -2.12 13.09 10.96
N PHE A 132 -1.28 12.64 11.89
CA PHE A 132 -1.42 11.30 12.48
C PHE A 132 -2.74 11.19 13.26
N GLY A 133 -3.44 10.07 13.08
CA GLY A 133 -4.70 9.79 13.77
C GLY A 133 -5.91 10.57 13.25
N VAL A 134 -5.79 11.29 12.13
CA VAL A 134 -6.92 12.00 11.54
C VAL A 134 -7.99 11.01 11.02
N VAL A 135 -9.23 11.39 11.16
CA VAL A 135 -10.39 10.71 10.56
C VAL A 135 -11.23 11.75 9.82
N GLY A 136 -11.60 11.45 8.58
CA GLY A 136 -12.45 12.33 7.76
C GLY A 136 -11.73 12.96 6.58
N ASP A 137 -12.18 14.13 6.18
CA ASP A 137 -11.71 14.86 4.99
C ASP A 137 -10.40 15.60 5.27
N ILE A 138 -9.35 15.23 4.53
CA ILE A 138 -8.03 15.85 4.56
C ILE A 138 -7.72 16.65 3.29
N SER A 139 -8.74 16.93 2.47
CA SER A 139 -8.57 17.70 1.23
C SER A 139 -8.38 19.19 1.52
N THR A 140 -7.71 19.87 0.57
CA THR A 140 -7.82 21.34 0.47
C THR A 140 -9.23 21.75 0.01
N ASP A 141 -9.60 23.00 0.24
CA ASP A 141 -10.93 23.50 -0.13
C ASP A 141 -11.15 23.55 -1.67
N ASP A 142 -10.05 23.70 -2.44
CA ASP A 142 -10.07 23.70 -3.90
C ASP A 142 -9.87 22.31 -4.53
N SER A 143 -9.82 21.26 -3.73
CA SER A 143 -9.72 19.87 -4.22
C SER A 143 -11.05 19.44 -4.85
N ARG A 144 -11.00 19.06 -6.14
CA ARG A 144 -12.20 18.56 -6.86
C ARG A 144 -12.56 17.14 -6.45
N VAL A 145 -11.55 16.33 -6.14
CA VAL A 145 -11.70 14.96 -5.66
C VAL A 145 -11.37 14.95 -4.18
N LYS A 146 -12.29 14.48 -3.37
CA LYS A 146 -12.07 14.40 -1.92
C LYS A 146 -11.00 13.39 -1.56
N VAL A 147 -10.22 13.69 -0.53
CA VAL A 147 -9.25 12.75 0.05
C VAL A 147 -9.67 12.49 1.49
N LEU A 148 -10.06 11.27 1.76
CA LEU A 148 -10.62 10.87 3.05
C LEU A 148 -9.72 9.86 3.75
N VAL A 149 -9.69 9.93 5.08
CA VAL A 149 -9.14 8.87 5.93
C VAL A 149 -10.30 8.26 6.72
N ILE A 150 -10.57 6.97 6.48
CA ILE A 150 -11.68 6.25 7.11
C ILE A 150 -11.13 4.98 7.73
N PRO A 151 -11.20 4.83 9.07
CA PRO A 151 -10.77 3.62 9.73
C PRO A 151 -11.57 2.39 9.30
N THR A 152 -10.88 1.25 9.15
CA THR A 152 -11.54 -0.04 9.02
C THR A 152 -11.92 -0.59 10.38
N ASP A 153 -13.07 -1.26 10.44
CA ASP A 153 -13.53 -1.99 11.62
C ASP A 153 -13.93 -3.41 11.22
N GLU A 154 -12.91 -4.26 11.02
CA GLU A 154 -13.10 -5.65 10.62
C GLU A 154 -13.73 -6.48 11.75
N GLU A 155 -13.42 -6.16 13.00
CA GLU A 155 -13.97 -6.85 14.18
C GLU A 155 -15.47 -6.63 14.31
N LEU A 156 -15.96 -5.44 14.00
CA LEU A 156 -17.38 -5.14 14.00
C LEU A 156 -18.13 -5.96 12.94
N VAL A 157 -17.55 -6.17 11.76
CA VAL A 157 -18.15 -7.01 10.70
C VAL A 157 -18.29 -8.45 11.20
N ILE A 158 -17.24 -9.01 11.79
CA ILE A 158 -17.26 -10.35 12.38
C ILE A 158 -18.30 -10.45 13.49
N ALA A 159 -18.36 -9.47 14.39
CA ALA A 159 -19.32 -9.43 15.47
C ALA A 159 -20.78 -9.43 14.97
N ARG A 160 -21.07 -8.63 13.94
CA ARG A 160 -22.39 -8.58 13.29
C ARG A 160 -22.76 -9.90 12.62
N ASP A 161 -21.83 -10.59 11.99
CA ASP A 161 -22.07 -11.89 11.38
C ASP A 161 -22.35 -12.96 12.44
N VAL A 162 -21.60 -12.98 13.53
CA VAL A 162 -21.87 -13.87 14.67
C VAL A 162 -23.27 -13.63 15.26
N GLU A 163 -23.67 -12.37 15.42
CA GLU A 163 -25.01 -12.03 15.91
C GLU A 163 -26.11 -12.50 14.95
N ARG A 164 -25.90 -12.33 13.63
CA ARG A 164 -26.84 -12.82 12.61
C ARG A 164 -27.02 -14.34 12.68
N PHE A 165 -25.94 -15.11 12.86
CA PHE A 165 -26.01 -16.57 12.97
C PHE A 165 -26.67 -17.06 14.28
N LYS A 166 -26.56 -16.31 15.37
CA LYS A 166 -27.26 -16.65 16.62
C LYS A 166 -28.78 -16.51 16.53
N ASN A 167 -29.28 -15.68 15.63
CA ASN A 167 -30.69 -15.36 15.46
C ASN A 167 -31.36 -16.17 14.31
N GLN A 168 -30.64 -17.13 13.71
CA GLN A 168 -31.14 -18.11 12.76
C GLN A 168 -31.39 -19.47 13.45
#